data_9fd37f14da45527be806bbe8aeaacf71
#
_entry.id   9fd37f14da45527be806bbe8aeaacf71
#
_cell.length_a   1.000
_cell.length_b   1.000
_cell.length_c   1.000
_cell.angle_alpha   90.00
_cell.angle_beta   90.00
_cell.angle_gamma   90.00
#
_symmetry.space_group_name_H-M   'P 1'
#
loop_
_entity.id
_entity.type
_entity.pdbx_description
1 polymer ?
#
loop_
_entity_poly.entity_id
_entity_poly.type
_entity_poly.pdbx_seq_one_letter_code
_entity_poly.pdbx_strand_id
1 'polypeptide(L)'
;LCGFKSKNSVYKLLNKLADEGVIEKDAEGRVTPLGFGELKVLGTIQAGFPTAAEEDFSGTMSLDEYIVGKNKKSHYVLAVSGDSMIDASIAEGDLVIVEKTENAKIGDIVVACVDGDWTLKYLKKEKSGYFLEPANKNFQNIYPESQLTIGGVVKGVIRKY
;
A
#
# COMPACT_ATOMS: atom_id res chain seq x y z
N LEU A 1 21.90 -14.31 -14.94
CA LEU A 1 22.32 -13.99 -16.31
C LEU A 1 21.14 -14.21 -17.22
N CYS A 2 20.54 -13.10 -17.74
CA CYS A 2 19.34 -13.09 -18.56
C CYS A 2 19.65 -13.58 -19.99
N GLY A 3 19.86 -14.81 -20.28
CA GLY A 3 19.91 -15.53 -21.55
C GLY A 3 20.02 -14.83 -22.91
N PHE A 4 20.39 -13.54 -22.95
CA PHE A 4 20.51 -12.77 -24.17
C PHE A 4 21.77 -13.11 -24.97
N LYS A 5 21.59 -13.50 -26.24
CA LYS A 5 22.65 -13.98 -27.12
C LYS A 5 23.46 -12.85 -27.80
N SER A 6 23.06 -11.57 -27.71
CA SER A 6 23.78 -10.47 -28.35
C SER A 6 23.55 -9.12 -27.63
N LYS A 7 24.57 -8.22 -27.72
CA LYS A 7 24.49 -6.84 -27.23
C LYS A 7 23.35 -6.05 -27.89
N ASN A 8 23.06 -6.29 -29.16
CA ASN A 8 21.97 -5.66 -29.90
C ASN A 8 20.59 -5.98 -29.36
N SER A 9 20.37 -7.23 -28.90
CA SER A 9 19.07 -7.63 -28.32
C SER A 9 18.83 -6.93 -26.98
N VAL A 10 19.87 -6.79 -26.15
CA VAL A 10 19.80 -6.05 -24.88
C VAL A 10 19.50 -4.56 -25.15
N TYR A 11 20.21 -3.95 -26.13
CA TYR A 11 20.02 -2.54 -26.47
C TYR A 11 18.61 -2.26 -26.97
N LYS A 12 18.06 -3.12 -27.84
CA LYS A 12 16.67 -2.99 -28.32
C LYS A 12 15.65 -3.11 -27.19
N LEU A 13 15.87 -4.06 -26.26
CA LEU A 13 15.00 -4.21 -25.09
C LEU A 13 15.04 -2.98 -24.19
N LEU A 14 16.25 -2.46 -23.89
CA LEU A 14 16.41 -1.28 -23.06
C LEU A 14 15.80 -0.02 -23.71
N ASN A 15 15.86 0.12 -25.04
CA ASN A 15 15.19 1.20 -25.74
C ASN A 15 13.67 1.07 -25.62
N LYS A 16 13.14 -0.12 -25.87
CA LYS A 16 11.71 -0.38 -25.73
C LYS A 16 11.20 -0.08 -24.31
N LEU A 17 11.93 -0.51 -23.28
CA LEU A 17 11.57 -0.22 -21.88
C LEU A 17 11.67 1.28 -21.55
N ALA A 18 12.59 2.02 -22.18
CA ALA A 18 12.68 3.46 -22.02
C ALA A 18 11.52 4.18 -22.73
N ASP A 19 11.15 3.73 -23.94
CA ASP A 19 10.00 4.27 -24.70
C ASP A 19 8.67 3.99 -23.98
N GLU A 20 8.58 2.87 -23.27
CA GLU A 20 7.43 2.49 -22.43
C GLU A 20 7.44 3.20 -21.07
N GLY A 21 8.45 4.01 -20.75
CA GLY A 21 8.55 4.73 -19.48
C GLY A 21 8.82 3.82 -18.26
N VAL A 22 9.42 2.65 -18.49
CA VAL A 22 9.77 1.70 -17.42
C VAL A 22 11.15 1.95 -16.85
N ILE A 23 12.04 2.52 -17.69
CA ILE A 23 13.41 2.88 -17.32
C ILE A 23 13.79 4.24 -17.91
N GLU A 24 14.72 4.92 -17.24
CA GLU A 24 15.41 6.10 -17.78
C GLU A 24 16.86 5.74 -18.12
N LYS A 25 17.40 6.37 -19.17
CA LYS A 25 18.81 6.26 -19.56
C LYS A 25 19.47 7.61 -19.41
N ASP A 26 20.57 7.68 -18.67
CA ASP A 26 21.40 8.89 -18.65
C ASP A 26 22.32 8.98 -19.88
N ALA A 27 23.02 10.11 -20.01
CA ALA A 27 23.94 10.37 -21.10
C ALA A 27 25.14 9.39 -21.14
N GLU A 28 25.46 8.79 -20.04
CA GLU A 28 26.50 7.78 -19.87
C GLU A 28 26.02 6.35 -20.14
N GLY A 29 24.72 6.18 -20.47
CA GLY A 29 24.09 4.88 -20.80
C GLY A 29 23.78 4.02 -19.57
N ARG A 30 23.80 4.60 -18.35
CA ARG A 30 23.30 3.92 -17.15
C ARG A 30 21.78 3.88 -17.19
N VAL A 31 21.22 2.80 -16.70
CA VAL A 31 19.80 2.52 -16.73
C VAL A 31 19.26 2.56 -15.31
N THR A 32 18.28 3.45 -15.09
CA THR A 32 17.56 3.54 -13.81
C THR A 32 16.12 3.09 -14.02
N PRO A 33 15.58 2.14 -13.26
CA PRO A 33 14.16 1.84 -13.31
C PRO A 33 13.38 3.10 -12.94
N LEU A 34 12.49 3.55 -13.82
CA LEU A 34 11.47 4.49 -13.43
C LEU A 34 10.46 3.70 -12.61
N GLY A 35 10.47 3.92 -11.30
CA GLY A 35 9.30 3.66 -10.48
C GLY A 35 8.10 4.47 -10.99
N PHE A 36 7.00 4.46 -10.30
CA PHE A 36 5.88 5.38 -10.56
C PHE A 36 6.34 6.83 -10.35
N GLY A 37 7.11 7.41 -11.19
CA GLY A 37 7.74 8.72 -11.20
C GLY A 37 7.62 9.54 -9.90
N GLU A 38 8.62 10.30 -9.57
CA GLU A 38 8.53 11.27 -8.48
C GLU A 38 7.40 12.26 -8.79
N LEU A 39 6.39 12.31 -7.93
CA LEU A 39 5.32 13.29 -8.04
C LEU A 39 5.76 14.58 -7.37
N LYS A 40 5.48 15.71 -8.02
CA LYS A 40 5.70 17.02 -7.41
C LYS A 40 4.66 17.28 -6.34
N VAL A 41 5.10 17.63 -5.14
CA VAL A 41 4.22 18.12 -4.07
C VAL A 41 4.10 19.63 -4.24
N LEU A 42 2.94 20.09 -4.70
CA LEU A 42 2.71 21.50 -5.04
C LEU A 42 2.20 22.34 -3.87
N GLY A 43 1.85 21.72 -2.76
CA GLY A 43 1.33 22.44 -1.59
C GLY A 43 0.13 21.75 -0.95
N THR A 44 -0.60 22.52 -0.15
CA THR A 44 -1.78 22.06 0.59
C THR A 44 -3.04 22.70 0.01
N ILE A 45 -4.09 21.91 -0.14
CA ILE A 45 -5.43 22.38 -0.50
C ILE A 45 -6.40 22.11 0.64
N GLN A 46 -7.18 23.13 1.04
CA GLN A 46 -8.26 22.92 2.00
C GLN A 46 -9.48 22.30 1.32
N ALA A 47 -9.97 21.21 1.90
CA ALA A 47 -11.26 20.65 1.53
C ALA A 47 -12.35 21.49 2.23
N GLY A 48 -13.03 22.35 1.48
CA GLY A 48 -14.04 23.26 2.01
C GLY A 48 -14.27 24.45 1.09
N PHE A 49 -14.46 25.64 1.66
CA PHE A 49 -14.61 26.87 0.88
C PHE A 49 -13.30 27.19 0.15
N PRO A 50 -13.38 27.66 -1.13
CA PRO A 50 -12.21 27.99 -1.89
C PRO A 50 -11.45 29.15 -1.22
N THR A 51 -10.17 28.91 -0.92
CA THR A 51 -9.18 29.90 -0.49
C THR A 51 -8.08 29.96 -1.52
N ALA A 52 -7.32 31.07 -1.55
CA ALA A 52 -6.17 31.16 -2.43
C ALA A 52 -5.20 30.00 -2.10
N ALA A 53 -4.88 29.19 -3.10
CA ALA A 53 -3.90 28.13 -2.97
C ALA A 53 -2.51 28.78 -2.84
N GLU A 54 -1.85 28.57 -1.72
CA GLU A 54 -0.44 28.88 -1.59
C GLU A 54 0.34 27.73 -2.22
N GLU A 55 1.00 28.01 -3.35
CA GLU A 55 1.95 27.07 -3.98
C GLU A 55 3.24 27.07 -3.16
N ASP A 56 3.28 26.21 -2.16
CA ASP A 56 4.52 25.96 -1.41
C ASP A 56 5.22 24.76 -2.07
N PHE A 57 6.26 25.03 -2.87
CA PHE A 57 7.04 24.01 -3.55
C PHE A 57 7.84 23.20 -2.52
N SER A 58 7.27 22.10 -2.02
CA SER A 58 7.90 21.24 -1.02
C SER A 58 8.74 20.09 -1.61
N GLY A 59 8.97 20.08 -2.94
CA GLY A 59 9.85 19.12 -3.60
C GLY A 59 9.13 17.97 -4.31
N THR A 60 9.87 16.91 -4.60
CA THR A 60 9.36 15.69 -5.23
C THR A 60 9.18 14.59 -4.19
N MET A 61 8.15 13.76 -4.36
CA MET A 61 7.84 12.62 -3.50
C MET A 61 7.71 11.34 -4.35
N SER A 62 8.41 10.29 -3.97
CA SER A 62 8.15 8.94 -4.47
C SER A 62 7.02 8.31 -3.65
N LEU A 63 5.89 7.97 -4.29
CA LEU A 63 4.77 7.30 -3.62
C LEU A 63 5.20 5.97 -3.00
N ASP A 64 6.06 5.22 -3.67
CA ASP A 64 6.62 3.97 -3.15
C ASP A 64 7.35 4.21 -1.82
N GLU A 65 8.24 5.23 -1.78
CA GLU A 65 9.03 5.53 -0.60
C GLU A 65 8.17 6.10 0.53
N TYR A 66 7.18 6.91 0.19
CA TYR A 66 6.23 7.48 1.15
C TYR A 66 5.38 6.41 1.83
N ILE A 67 4.88 5.41 1.06
CA ILE A 67 3.94 4.41 1.58
C ILE A 67 4.68 3.24 2.24
N VAL A 68 5.71 2.68 1.58
CA VAL A 68 6.39 1.46 2.04
C VAL A 68 7.75 1.71 2.67
N GLY A 69 8.25 2.96 2.61
CA GLY A 69 9.59 3.31 3.09
C GLY A 69 10.69 2.58 2.32
N LYS A 70 11.82 2.36 2.97
CA LYS A 70 13.00 1.72 2.33
C LYS A 70 12.89 0.20 2.24
N ASN A 71 11.98 -0.44 2.98
CA ASN A 71 11.87 -1.91 3.06
C ASN A 71 10.74 -2.46 2.20
N LYS A 72 10.87 -2.33 0.88
CA LYS A 72 9.85 -2.76 -0.11
C LYS A 72 9.54 -4.28 -0.07
N LYS A 73 10.48 -5.12 0.39
CA LYS A 73 10.34 -6.60 0.33
C LYS A 73 9.36 -7.17 1.36
N SER A 74 9.00 -6.42 2.38
CA SER A 74 8.10 -6.86 3.43
C SER A 74 6.63 -6.43 3.20
N HIS A 75 6.31 -5.84 2.05
CA HIS A 75 4.98 -5.35 1.75
C HIS A 75 4.32 -6.13 0.60
N TYR A 76 3.00 -6.24 0.68
CA TYR A 76 2.15 -6.81 -0.37
C TYR A 76 0.85 -6.03 -0.47
N VAL A 77 0.08 -6.25 -1.53
CA VAL A 77 -1.18 -5.57 -1.80
C VAL A 77 -2.30 -6.58 -1.85
N LEU A 78 -3.45 -6.24 -1.23
CA LEU A 78 -4.69 -7.01 -1.31
C LEU A 78 -5.82 -6.14 -1.79
N ALA A 79 -6.72 -6.72 -2.59
CA ALA A 79 -8.00 -6.09 -2.92
C ALA A 79 -9.01 -6.35 -1.79
N VAL A 80 -9.74 -5.30 -1.43
CA VAL A 80 -10.78 -5.37 -0.40
C VAL A 80 -12.08 -5.90 -1.01
N SER A 81 -12.70 -6.85 -0.33
CA SER A 81 -14.06 -7.33 -0.63
C SER A 81 -14.95 -7.11 0.58
N GLY A 82 -16.13 -6.53 0.35
CA GLY A 82 -17.11 -6.19 1.37
C GLY A 82 -16.86 -4.83 2.05
N ASP A 83 -17.76 -4.48 2.96
CA ASP A 83 -17.90 -3.14 3.55
C ASP A 83 -17.66 -3.09 5.07
N SER A 84 -17.14 -4.15 5.65
CA SER A 84 -16.96 -4.26 7.11
C SER A 84 -15.99 -3.22 7.71
N MET A 85 -15.25 -2.48 6.87
CA MET A 85 -14.29 -1.44 7.26
C MET A 85 -14.64 -0.05 6.69
N ILE A 86 -15.90 0.16 6.30
CA ILE A 86 -16.33 1.39 5.62
C ILE A 86 -16.17 2.64 6.50
N ASP A 87 -16.41 2.54 7.81
CA ASP A 87 -16.25 3.65 8.75
C ASP A 87 -14.75 3.98 9.02
N ALA A 88 -13.84 3.10 8.59
CA ALA A 88 -12.40 3.38 8.50
C ALA A 88 -11.98 3.91 7.13
N SER A 89 -12.95 4.31 6.29
CA SER A 89 -12.75 4.78 4.90
C SER A 89 -12.10 3.73 3.98
N ILE A 90 -12.28 2.43 4.29
CA ILE A 90 -11.86 1.31 3.44
C ILE A 90 -13.12 0.68 2.86
N ALA A 91 -13.28 0.76 1.54
CA ALA A 91 -14.44 0.28 0.82
C ALA A 91 -14.11 -0.93 -0.08
N GLU A 92 -15.14 -1.62 -0.51
CA GLU A 92 -15.00 -2.67 -1.52
C GLU A 92 -14.33 -2.15 -2.79
N GLY A 93 -13.39 -2.92 -3.33
CA GLY A 93 -12.61 -2.56 -4.52
C GLY A 93 -11.35 -1.74 -4.24
N ASP A 94 -11.16 -1.25 -3.01
CA ASP A 94 -9.90 -0.62 -2.62
C ASP A 94 -8.74 -1.62 -2.65
N LEU A 95 -7.53 -1.09 -2.83
CA LEU A 95 -6.30 -1.85 -2.61
C LEU A 95 -5.67 -1.43 -1.28
N VAL A 96 -5.42 -2.38 -0.39
CA VAL A 96 -4.71 -2.13 0.85
C VAL A 96 -3.25 -2.57 0.74
N ILE A 97 -2.34 -1.71 1.16
CA ILE A 97 -0.91 -2.01 1.25
C ILE A 97 -0.63 -2.53 2.65
N VAL A 98 -0.09 -3.74 2.73
CA VAL A 98 0.09 -4.48 3.97
C VAL A 98 1.57 -4.75 4.20
N GLU A 99 2.07 -4.35 5.36
CA GLU A 99 3.39 -4.78 5.85
C GLU A 99 3.27 -6.18 6.44
N LYS A 100 4.06 -7.12 5.90
CA LYS A 100 4.12 -8.48 6.43
C LYS A 100 4.84 -8.49 7.78
N THR A 101 4.09 -8.57 8.85
CA THR A 101 4.60 -8.59 10.23
C THR A 101 3.58 -9.27 11.16
N GLU A 102 4.09 -9.96 12.16
CA GLU A 102 3.27 -10.50 13.26
C GLU A 102 3.16 -9.51 14.44
N ASN A 103 3.97 -8.44 14.43
CA ASN A 103 4.06 -7.47 15.51
C ASN A 103 3.04 -6.32 15.32
N ALA A 104 1.76 -6.62 15.33
CA ALA A 104 0.71 -5.63 15.31
C ALA A 104 0.47 -5.03 16.71
N LYS A 105 0.10 -3.75 16.74
CA LYS A 105 -0.29 -3.03 17.95
C LYS A 105 -1.82 -2.98 18.08
N ILE A 106 -2.31 -2.84 19.30
CA ILE A 106 -3.74 -2.61 19.54
C ILE A 106 -4.16 -1.31 18.85
N GLY A 107 -5.21 -1.38 18.05
CA GLY A 107 -5.71 -0.28 17.23
C GLY A 107 -5.22 -0.31 15.77
N ASP A 108 -4.23 -1.13 15.42
CA ASP A 108 -3.84 -1.32 14.03
C ASP A 108 -4.96 -1.99 13.23
N ILE A 109 -5.06 -1.64 11.95
CA ILE A 109 -5.86 -2.41 11.00
C ILE A 109 -4.98 -3.56 10.50
N VAL A 110 -5.45 -4.77 10.70
CA VAL A 110 -4.68 -5.99 10.42
C VAL A 110 -5.37 -6.88 9.39
N VAL A 111 -4.56 -7.56 8.61
CA VAL A 111 -4.97 -8.76 7.88
C VAL A 111 -4.71 -9.92 8.83
N ALA A 112 -5.76 -10.60 9.23
CA ALA A 112 -5.67 -11.68 10.23
C ALA A 112 -6.44 -12.91 9.77
N CYS A 113 -5.92 -14.07 10.14
CA CYS A 113 -6.61 -15.34 10.04
C CYS A 113 -7.18 -15.69 11.43
N VAL A 114 -8.49 -15.81 11.52
CA VAL A 114 -9.20 -16.23 12.71
C VAL A 114 -9.92 -17.55 12.43
N ASP A 115 -9.58 -18.58 13.17
CA ASP A 115 -10.17 -19.94 13.07
C ASP A 115 -10.19 -20.51 11.63
N GLY A 116 -9.23 -20.09 10.80
CA GLY A 116 -9.06 -20.52 9.39
C GLY A 116 -9.50 -19.50 8.33
N ASP A 117 -10.26 -18.46 8.70
CA ASP A 117 -10.77 -17.46 7.78
C ASP A 117 -9.97 -16.15 7.82
N TRP A 118 -9.62 -15.64 6.64
CA TRP A 118 -8.89 -14.38 6.50
C TRP A 118 -9.85 -13.19 6.48
N THR A 119 -9.48 -12.14 7.23
CA THR A 119 -10.28 -10.91 7.30
C THR A 119 -9.42 -9.68 7.53
N LEU A 120 -10.01 -8.50 7.30
CA LEU A 120 -9.44 -7.18 7.56
C LEU A 120 -10.24 -6.50 8.65
N LYS A 121 -9.64 -6.22 9.82
CA LYS A 121 -10.30 -5.63 10.99
C LYS A 121 -9.32 -4.82 11.83
N TYR A 122 -9.83 -4.04 12.77
CA TYR A 122 -9.01 -3.52 13.86
C TYR A 122 -8.61 -4.62 14.82
N LEU A 123 -7.34 -4.65 15.21
CA LEU A 123 -6.88 -5.49 16.33
C LEU A 123 -7.19 -4.79 17.64
N LYS A 124 -7.96 -5.44 18.49
CA LYS A 124 -8.35 -4.96 19.81
C LYS A 124 -8.00 -5.97 20.88
N LYS A 125 -8.03 -5.51 22.14
CA LYS A 125 -7.75 -6.36 23.29
C LYS A 125 -8.65 -5.98 24.46
N GLU A 126 -9.17 -6.96 25.15
CA GLU A 126 -9.87 -6.82 26.41
C GLU A 126 -9.35 -7.85 27.45
N LYS A 127 -10.02 -7.98 28.60
CA LYS A 127 -9.57 -8.90 29.66
C LYS A 127 -9.55 -10.37 29.23
N SER A 128 -10.44 -10.76 28.34
CA SER A 128 -10.58 -12.11 27.76
C SER A 128 -9.53 -12.44 26.71
N GLY A 129 -8.87 -11.45 26.11
CA GLY A 129 -7.86 -11.65 25.06
C GLY A 129 -7.96 -10.68 23.91
N TYR A 130 -7.32 -11.05 22.79
CA TYR A 130 -7.42 -10.29 21.54
C TYR A 130 -8.71 -10.65 20.81
N PHE A 131 -9.28 -9.65 20.12
CA PHE A 131 -10.42 -9.80 19.24
C PHE A 131 -10.27 -8.86 18.02
N LEU A 132 -11.09 -9.08 17.01
CA LEU A 132 -11.11 -8.29 15.81
C LEU A 132 -12.40 -7.46 15.73
N GLU A 133 -12.26 -6.14 15.61
CA GLU A 133 -13.36 -5.18 15.58
C GLU A 133 -13.57 -4.66 14.15
N PRO A 134 -14.77 -4.78 13.56
CA PRO A 134 -15.10 -4.14 12.30
C PRO A 134 -15.23 -2.63 12.46
N ALA A 135 -14.97 -1.89 11.38
CA ALA A 135 -15.31 -0.49 11.27
C ALA A 135 -16.62 -0.32 10.48
N ASN A 136 -17.66 -0.98 10.93
CA ASN A 136 -19.03 -0.89 10.43
C ASN A 136 -19.96 -1.47 11.48
N LYS A 137 -20.88 -0.66 11.98
CA LYS A 137 -21.85 -1.03 13.02
C LYS A 137 -22.80 -2.19 12.68
N ASN A 138 -22.89 -2.55 11.41
CA ASN A 138 -23.70 -3.66 10.94
C ASN A 138 -23.01 -5.03 11.15
N PHE A 139 -21.74 -5.03 11.55
CA PHE A 139 -20.95 -6.22 11.79
C PHE A 139 -20.61 -6.35 13.27
N GLN A 140 -20.50 -7.58 13.75
CA GLN A 140 -20.14 -7.88 15.12
C GLN A 140 -18.63 -8.06 15.26
N ASN A 141 -18.13 -7.87 16.48
CA ASN A 141 -16.76 -8.22 16.85
C ASN A 141 -16.53 -9.72 16.67
N ILE A 142 -15.33 -10.09 16.24
CA ILE A 142 -14.94 -11.48 16.04
C ILE A 142 -13.99 -11.89 17.16
N TYR A 143 -14.41 -12.84 17.94
CA TYR A 143 -13.62 -13.43 19.03
C TYR A 143 -13.08 -14.77 18.57
N PRO A 144 -11.74 -14.98 18.59
CA PRO A 144 -11.17 -16.27 18.18
C PRO A 144 -11.65 -17.39 19.12
N GLU A 145 -12.11 -18.50 18.57
CA GLU A 145 -12.46 -19.68 19.33
C GLU A 145 -11.23 -20.56 19.60
N SER A 146 -10.30 -20.63 18.65
CA SER A 146 -9.11 -21.46 18.75
C SER A 146 -7.83 -20.70 18.44
N GLN A 147 -7.78 -19.96 17.31
CA GLN A 147 -6.54 -19.36 16.83
C GLN A 147 -6.75 -17.99 16.16
N LEU A 148 -5.86 -17.06 16.50
CA LEU A 148 -5.70 -15.78 15.81
C LEU A 148 -4.26 -15.65 15.31
N THR A 149 -4.09 -15.51 14.00
CA THR A 149 -2.79 -15.30 13.39
C THR A 149 -2.80 -13.97 12.63
N ILE A 150 -1.83 -13.11 12.92
CA ILE A 150 -1.67 -11.85 12.21
C ILE A 150 -0.82 -12.09 10.95
N GLY A 151 -1.38 -11.80 9.78
CA GLY A 151 -0.68 -11.89 8.49
C GLY A 151 0.04 -10.61 8.12
N GLY A 152 -0.41 -9.46 8.66
CA GLY A 152 0.22 -8.17 8.44
C GLY A 152 -0.60 -6.99 8.92
N VAL A 153 0.02 -5.81 8.85
CA VAL A 153 -0.56 -4.52 9.26
C VAL A 153 -0.76 -3.64 8.05
N VAL A 154 -1.94 -3.04 7.91
CA VAL A 154 -2.24 -2.09 6.83
C VAL A 154 -1.46 -0.80 7.02
N LYS A 155 -0.77 -0.34 5.97
CA LYS A 155 0.01 0.89 5.93
C LYS A 155 -0.61 1.97 5.06
N GLY A 156 -1.44 1.59 4.12
CA GLY A 156 -2.07 2.53 3.21
C GLY A 156 -3.22 1.91 2.43
N VAL A 157 -4.03 2.79 1.86
CA VAL A 157 -5.14 2.44 0.98
C VAL A 157 -4.97 3.19 -0.32
N ILE A 158 -5.19 2.50 -1.43
CA ILE A 158 -5.20 3.10 -2.76
C ILE A 158 -6.61 2.95 -3.33
N ARG A 159 -7.20 4.08 -3.70
CA ARG A 159 -8.48 4.14 -4.42
C ARG A 159 -8.31 4.92 -5.70
N LYS A 160 -8.82 4.37 -6.78
CA LYS A 160 -8.90 5.06 -8.06
C LYS A 160 -10.35 5.46 -8.31
N TYR A 161 -10.56 6.72 -8.72
CA TYR A 161 -11.86 7.28 -9.08
C TYR A 161 -12.06 7.28 -10.59
#